data_69b40e46b1e6e67c0e0aadc5059e727e
#
_entry.id   69b40e46b1e6e67c0e0aadc5059e727e
#
_cell.length_a   1.000
_cell.length_b   1.000
_cell.length_c   1.000
_cell.angle_alpha   90.00
_cell.angle_beta   90.00
_cell.angle_gamma   90.00
#
_symmetry.space_group_name_H-M   'P 1'
#
loop_
_entity.id
_entity.type
_entity.pdbx_description
1 polymer ?
#
loop_
_entity_poly.entity_id
_entity_poly.type
_entity_poly.pdbx_seq_one_letter_code
_entity_poly.pdbx_strand_id
1 'polypeptide(L)'
;MRRILLICASAAVLALPGAAAAGARGHAAPGFLVVRKASGDGGIYGNPVVTVVVQGFVLGRISPRAEARVDVYQLPSAAGGGAPQAAGPDVTRTGVRWRGFPGHEFSGSGFRFRATGGTYRVVVRGSGVYLFAGGHGNVTLRGSSVYPRADGTYSVDGRTPRSLPADPLKRKLGGS
;
A
#
# COMPACT_ATOMS: atom_id res chain seq x y z
N MET A 1 -45.59 39.69 48.63
CA MET A 1 -46.40 38.89 47.65
C MET A 1 -45.56 38.59 46.41
N ARG A 2 -44.98 37.37 46.30
CA ARG A 2 -44.17 37.00 45.18
C ARG A 2 -44.99 36.03 44.31
N ARG A 3 -45.29 36.44 43.09
CA ARG A 3 -45.96 35.58 42.09
C ARG A 3 -44.90 34.74 41.34
N ILE A 4 -44.97 33.41 41.46
CA ILE A 4 -44.17 32.46 40.75
C ILE A 4 -44.91 32.14 39.45
N LEU A 5 -44.31 32.48 38.32
CA LEU A 5 -44.77 32.11 36.98
C LEU A 5 -44.17 30.74 36.62
N LEU A 6 -45.03 29.75 36.49
CA LEU A 6 -44.69 28.42 35.96
C LEU A 6 -44.70 28.50 34.42
N ILE A 7 -43.57 28.28 33.80
CA ILE A 7 -43.44 28.14 32.36
C ILE A 7 -43.46 26.65 32.04
N CYS A 8 -44.53 26.15 31.42
CA CYS A 8 -44.62 24.83 30.86
C CYS A 8 -43.87 24.80 29.52
N ALA A 9 -42.74 24.11 29.47
CA ALA A 9 -42.02 23.83 28.23
C ALA A 9 -42.61 22.57 27.57
N SER A 10 -43.34 22.75 26.48
CA SER A 10 -43.82 21.65 25.64
C SER A 10 -42.70 21.15 24.76
N ALA A 11 -42.23 19.92 25.00
CA ALA A 11 -41.27 19.25 24.15
C ALA A 11 -41.98 18.68 22.90
N ALA A 12 -41.76 19.29 21.75
CA ALA A 12 -42.17 18.76 20.46
C ALA A 12 -41.19 17.67 20.03
N VAL A 13 -41.65 16.43 20.05
CA VAL A 13 -40.90 15.29 19.48
C VAL A 13 -41.04 15.35 17.96
N LEU A 14 -39.97 15.80 17.28
CA LEU A 14 -39.83 15.71 15.84
C LEU A 14 -39.50 14.24 15.47
N ALA A 15 -40.48 13.50 14.99
CA ALA A 15 -40.30 12.21 14.33
C ALA A 15 -39.62 12.47 13.00
N LEU A 16 -38.32 12.12 12.88
CA LEU A 16 -37.57 12.08 11.62
C LEU A 16 -38.12 10.91 10.78
N PRO A 17 -38.54 11.13 9.52
CA PRO A 17 -38.87 10.03 8.63
C PRO A 17 -37.64 9.18 8.41
N GLY A 18 -37.79 7.88 8.62
CA GLY A 18 -36.73 6.90 8.42
C GLY A 18 -36.14 7.01 7.01
N ALA A 19 -34.89 7.46 6.93
CA ALA A 19 -34.11 7.34 5.72
C ALA A 19 -34.00 5.84 5.41
N ALA A 20 -34.72 5.41 4.37
CA ALA A 20 -34.53 4.08 3.80
C ALA A 20 -33.03 3.91 3.52
N ALA A 21 -32.41 2.98 4.21
CA ALA A 21 -31.02 2.58 3.96
C ALA A 21 -30.98 2.05 2.53
N ALA A 22 -30.65 2.94 1.58
CA ALA A 22 -30.26 2.54 0.24
C ALA A 22 -29.12 1.56 0.43
N GLY A 23 -29.33 0.31 0.06
CA GLY A 23 -28.42 -0.80 0.27
C GLY A 23 -27.02 -0.40 -0.18
N ALA A 24 -26.16 -0.07 0.75
CA ALA A 24 -24.75 0.10 0.50
C ALA A 24 -24.26 -1.23 -0.06
N ARG A 25 -24.10 -1.30 -1.38
CA ARG A 25 -23.36 -2.39 -2.02
C ARG A 25 -22.04 -2.45 -1.27
N GLY A 26 -21.88 -3.49 -0.46
CA GLY A 26 -20.74 -3.66 0.41
C GLY A 26 -19.47 -3.60 -0.42
N HIS A 27 -18.83 -2.43 -0.44
CA HIS A 27 -17.49 -2.31 -0.96
C HIS A 27 -16.62 -3.10 -0.01
N ALA A 28 -16.01 -4.17 -0.52
CA ALA A 28 -15.08 -4.95 0.28
C ALA A 28 -14.07 -4.01 0.94
N ALA A 29 -13.78 -4.22 2.24
CA ALA A 29 -12.84 -3.38 2.95
C ALA A 29 -11.46 -3.42 2.29
N PRO A 30 -10.73 -2.29 2.22
CA PRO A 30 -9.38 -2.26 1.68
C PRO A 30 -8.45 -3.11 2.56
N GLY A 31 -7.57 -3.86 1.93
CA GLY A 31 -6.53 -4.61 2.64
C GLY A 31 -5.26 -3.79 2.80
N PHE A 32 -4.39 -4.22 3.71
CA PHE A 32 -3.13 -3.57 4.02
C PHE A 32 -1.96 -4.56 4.01
N LEU A 33 -0.85 -4.15 3.43
CA LEU A 33 0.42 -4.86 3.47
C LEU A 33 1.45 -3.99 4.19
N VAL A 34 2.16 -4.58 5.13
CA VAL A 34 3.36 -3.99 5.75
C VAL A 34 4.53 -4.92 5.51
N VAL A 35 5.63 -4.40 4.95
CA VAL A 35 6.90 -5.12 4.76
C VAL A 35 7.99 -4.38 5.49
N ARG A 36 8.85 -5.10 6.22
CA ARG A 36 9.94 -4.53 7.02
C ARG A 36 11.26 -5.23 6.72
N LYS A 37 12.27 -4.44 6.36
CA LYS A 37 13.64 -4.89 6.07
C LYS A 37 13.71 -5.99 5.02
N ALA A 38 12.80 -5.99 4.04
CA ALA A 38 12.80 -7.03 3.03
C ALA A 38 14.10 -7.03 2.21
N SER A 39 14.58 -8.21 1.95
CA SER A 39 15.74 -8.49 1.09
C SER A 39 15.50 -9.82 0.37
N GLY A 40 16.19 -10.07 -0.73
CA GLY A 40 16.05 -11.31 -1.49
C GLY A 40 17.29 -11.63 -2.30
N ASP A 41 17.33 -12.85 -2.86
CA ASP A 41 18.50 -13.41 -3.58
C ASP A 41 18.88 -12.68 -4.86
N GLY A 42 17.96 -11.94 -5.44
CA GLY A 42 18.11 -11.44 -6.80
C GLY A 42 18.85 -10.10 -6.92
N GLY A 43 19.28 -9.48 -5.82
CA GLY A 43 19.87 -8.16 -5.87
C GLY A 43 18.97 -7.14 -6.58
N ILE A 44 19.54 -6.01 -7.02
CA ILE A 44 18.77 -4.95 -7.72
C ILE A 44 18.33 -5.34 -9.13
N TYR A 45 19.00 -6.29 -9.76
CA TYR A 45 18.72 -6.75 -11.13
C TYR A 45 18.03 -8.12 -11.21
N GLY A 46 17.91 -8.81 -10.07
CA GLY A 46 17.38 -10.16 -10.00
C GLY A 46 15.88 -10.27 -9.75
N ASN A 47 15.49 -11.33 -9.04
CA ASN A 47 14.11 -11.60 -8.72
C ASN A 47 13.53 -10.50 -7.81
N PRO A 48 12.27 -10.08 -8.04
CA PRO A 48 11.64 -9.11 -7.15
C PRO A 48 11.45 -9.69 -5.75
N VAL A 49 11.71 -8.88 -4.74
CA VAL A 49 11.42 -9.16 -3.34
C VAL A 49 9.94 -8.94 -3.04
N VAL A 50 9.39 -7.87 -3.59
CA VAL A 50 7.98 -7.50 -3.45
C VAL A 50 7.44 -7.07 -4.80
N THR A 51 6.30 -7.64 -5.19
CA THR A 51 5.48 -7.12 -6.28
C THR A 51 4.09 -6.83 -5.75
N VAL A 52 3.63 -5.60 -5.90
CA VAL A 52 2.28 -5.16 -5.50
C VAL A 52 1.54 -4.69 -6.74
N VAL A 53 0.34 -5.21 -6.97
CA VAL A 53 -0.62 -4.66 -7.92
C VAL A 53 -1.83 -4.23 -7.12
N VAL A 54 -2.06 -2.92 -6.98
CA VAL A 54 -3.07 -2.38 -6.09
C VAL A 54 -3.76 -1.16 -6.68
N GLN A 55 -5.07 -1.11 -6.51
CA GLN A 55 -5.86 0.11 -6.62
C GLN A 55 -5.90 0.77 -5.23
N GLY A 56 -5.17 1.88 -5.07
CA GLY A 56 -5.00 2.52 -3.77
C GLY A 56 -3.68 3.27 -3.66
N PHE A 57 -2.84 2.87 -2.73
CA PHE A 57 -1.55 3.51 -2.51
C PHE A 57 -0.42 2.52 -2.19
N VAL A 58 0.80 2.93 -2.50
CA VAL A 58 2.04 2.27 -2.10
C VAL A 58 3.02 3.33 -1.62
N LEU A 59 3.52 3.16 -0.42
CA LEU A 59 4.55 3.99 0.21
C LEU A 59 5.75 3.11 0.52
N GLY A 60 6.95 3.58 0.24
CA GLY A 60 8.14 2.80 0.54
C GLY A 60 9.34 3.64 0.94
N ARG A 61 10.26 2.97 1.61
CA ARG A 61 11.56 3.51 1.99
C ARG A 61 12.63 2.44 1.80
N ILE A 62 13.75 2.86 1.24
CA ILE A 62 14.97 2.07 1.14
C ILE A 62 15.95 2.58 2.20
N SER A 63 16.57 1.67 2.92
CA SER A 63 17.56 2.00 3.97
C SER A 63 18.78 2.70 3.37
N PRO A 64 19.43 3.62 4.11
CA PRO A 64 20.63 4.34 3.63
C PRO A 64 21.83 3.44 3.32
N ARG A 65 21.89 2.25 3.94
CA ARG A 65 22.99 1.28 3.76
C ARG A 65 22.59 0.10 2.85
N ALA A 66 21.51 0.28 2.10
CA ALA A 66 20.98 -0.76 1.23
C ALA A 66 20.75 -0.17 -0.15
N GLU A 67 20.84 -1.01 -1.16
CA GLU A 67 20.58 -0.62 -2.53
C GLU A 67 19.34 -1.36 -3.05
N ALA A 68 18.46 -0.61 -3.71
CA ALA A 68 17.25 -1.17 -4.30
C ALA A 68 16.87 -0.45 -5.59
N ARG A 69 16.11 -1.18 -6.40
CA ARG A 69 15.41 -0.69 -7.59
C ARG A 69 13.91 -0.85 -7.37
N VAL A 70 13.16 0.20 -7.66
CA VAL A 70 11.72 0.27 -7.55
C VAL A 70 11.13 0.70 -8.88
N ASP A 71 10.47 -0.24 -9.55
CA ASP A 71 9.73 0.05 -10.77
C ASP A 71 8.26 0.30 -10.40
N VAL A 72 7.72 1.45 -10.75
CA VAL A 72 6.33 1.83 -10.51
C VAL A 72 5.65 2.09 -11.85
N TYR A 73 4.69 1.26 -12.21
CA TYR A 73 3.89 1.40 -13.42
C TYR A 73 2.48 1.85 -13.06
N GLN A 74 2.00 2.87 -13.75
CA GLN A 74 0.61 3.29 -13.63
C GLN A 74 -0.24 2.47 -14.60
N LEU A 75 -1.22 1.76 -14.06
CA LEU A 75 -2.17 0.95 -14.82
C LEU A 75 -3.46 1.76 -15.07
N PRO A 76 -4.26 1.40 -16.07
CA PRO A 76 -5.56 2.02 -16.28
C PRO A 76 -6.42 1.97 -15.03
N SER A 77 -7.01 3.09 -14.68
CA SER A 77 -7.91 3.20 -13.53
C SER A 77 -8.94 4.29 -13.80
N ALA A 78 -10.20 4.03 -13.48
CA ALA A 78 -11.27 5.01 -13.56
C ALA A 78 -11.07 6.19 -12.60
N ALA A 79 -10.34 5.98 -11.51
CA ALA A 79 -10.09 7.01 -10.49
C ALA A 79 -8.93 7.96 -10.84
N GLY A 80 -8.26 7.75 -11.98
CA GLY A 80 -7.01 8.44 -12.25
C GLY A 80 -5.89 7.99 -11.30
N GLY A 81 -4.82 8.77 -11.21
CA GLY A 81 -3.72 8.49 -10.26
C GLY A 81 -2.64 9.54 -10.41
N GLY A 82 -2.01 9.90 -9.28
CA GLY A 82 -0.85 10.79 -9.27
C GLY A 82 0.38 10.12 -9.87
N ALA A 83 1.25 10.91 -10.51
CA ALA A 83 2.54 10.42 -10.95
C ALA A 83 3.34 9.88 -9.75
N PRO A 84 3.99 8.71 -9.88
CA PRO A 84 4.86 8.20 -8.84
C PRO A 84 6.01 9.17 -8.52
N GLN A 85 6.35 9.27 -7.24
CA GLN A 85 7.36 10.20 -6.73
C GLN A 85 8.39 9.45 -5.88
N ALA A 86 9.64 9.89 -5.95
CA ALA A 86 10.68 9.48 -5.03
C ALA A 86 11.54 10.67 -4.64
N ALA A 87 12.10 10.63 -3.42
CA ALA A 87 13.00 11.62 -2.87
C ALA A 87 14.05 10.96 -1.98
N GLY A 88 15.29 11.40 -2.09
CA GLY A 88 16.44 10.92 -1.33
C GLY A 88 17.73 11.45 -1.91
N PRO A 89 18.85 11.39 -1.14
CA PRO A 89 20.12 11.95 -1.59
C PRO A 89 20.70 11.25 -2.83
N ASP A 90 20.51 9.93 -2.94
CA ASP A 90 21.16 9.10 -3.95
C ASP A 90 20.17 8.41 -4.89
N VAL A 91 18.99 9.01 -5.11
CA VAL A 91 17.96 8.43 -5.97
C VAL A 91 18.15 8.85 -7.42
N THR A 92 18.30 7.87 -8.30
CA THR A 92 18.23 8.03 -9.75
C THR A 92 16.82 7.72 -10.24
N ARG A 93 16.32 8.51 -11.19
CA ARG A 93 15.00 8.33 -11.79
C ARG A 93 15.10 8.14 -13.29
N THR A 94 14.46 7.10 -13.80
CA THR A 94 14.38 6.79 -15.23
C THR A 94 12.94 6.47 -15.62
N GLY A 95 12.53 6.81 -16.83
CA GLY A 95 11.26 6.37 -17.38
C GLY A 95 11.34 4.89 -17.76
N VAL A 96 10.28 4.13 -17.48
CA VAL A 96 10.17 2.72 -17.87
C VAL A 96 8.79 2.42 -18.45
N ARG A 97 8.67 1.31 -19.17
CA ARG A 97 7.39 0.82 -19.68
C ARG A 97 7.23 -0.66 -19.39
N TRP A 98 6.01 -1.06 -19.07
CA TRP A 98 5.63 -2.45 -18.94
C TRP A 98 4.33 -2.72 -19.69
N ARG A 99 4.36 -3.61 -20.68
CA ARG A 99 3.20 -3.91 -21.54
C ARG A 99 2.52 -2.64 -22.08
N GLY A 100 3.31 -1.64 -22.47
CA GLY A 100 2.79 -0.37 -22.99
C GLY A 100 2.42 0.67 -21.92
N PHE A 101 2.31 0.31 -20.64
CA PHE A 101 1.98 1.24 -19.56
C PHE A 101 3.21 2.06 -19.14
N PRO A 102 3.02 3.40 -18.99
CA PRO A 102 4.09 4.26 -18.53
C PRO A 102 4.43 3.97 -17.06
N GLY A 103 5.68 4.23 -16.71
CA GLY A 103 6.15 4.05 -15.34
C GLY A 103 7.44 4.81 -15.08
N HIS A 104 7.90 4.71 -13.85
CA HIS A 104 9.16 5.26 -13.38
C HIS A 104 9.97 4.18 -12.67
N GLU A 105 11.25 4.16 -12.94
CA GLU A 105 12.24 3.44 -12.17
C GLU A 105 12.90 4.41 -11.21
N PHE A 106 13.03 3.99 -9.96
CA PHE A 106 13.82 4.66 -8.93
C PHE A 106 14.87 3.68 -8.44
N SER A 107 16.13 4.06 -8.45
CA SER A 107 17.24 3.21 -7.99
C SER A 107 18.23 3.98 -7.14
N GLY A 108 18.89 3.30 -6.21
CA GLY A 108 19.86 3.86 -5.29
C GLY A 108 19.62 3.44 -3.85
N SER A 109 20.10 4.28 -2.91
CA SER A 109 20.01 4.06 -1.47
C SER A 109 19.34 5.23 -0.75
N GLY A 110 18.87 5.00 0.47
CA GLY A 110 18.39 6.07 1.35
C GLY A 110 17.20 6.88 0.85
N PHE A 111 16.41 6.38 -0.06
CA PHE A 111 15.30 7.12 -0.63
C PHE A 111 13.91 6.64 -0.15
N ARG A 112 12.92 7.49 -0.34
CA ARG A 112 11.50 7.18 -0.15
C ARG A 112 10.78 7.32 -1.48
N PHE A 113 9.74 6.52 -1.67
CA PHE A 113 8.87 6.60 -2.86
C PHE A 113 7.40 6.49 -2.47
N ARG A 114 6.54 7.03 -3.33
CA ARG A 114 5.09 6.95 -3.17
C ARG A 114 4.38 6.87 -4.53
N ALA A 115 3.27 6.12 -4.54
CA ALA A 115 2.29 6.08 -5.61
C ALA A 115 0.91 6.08 -4.99
N THR A 116 0.04 7.02 -5.31
CA THR A 116 -1.25 7.23 -4.63
C THR A 116 -2.37 7.61 -5.59
N GLY A 117 -3.59 7.21 -5.25
CA GLY A 117 -4.81 7.65 -5.93
C GLY A 117 -5.10 6.94 -7.25
N GLY A 118 -4.47 5.81 -7.54
CA GLY A 118 -4.69 5.09 -8.80
C GLY A 118 -4.47 3.60 -8.68
N THR A 119 -4.35 2.94 -9.82
CA THR A 119 -3.95 1.54 -9.91
C THR A 119 -2.49 1.46 -10.31
N TYR A 120 -1.68 0.81 -9.48
CA TYR A 120 -0.25 0.71 -9.67
C TYR A 120 0.22 -0.73 -9.65
N ARG A 121 1.22 -1.03 -10.49
CA ARG A 121 2.10 -2.17 -10.31
C ARG A 121 3.44 -1.66 -9.81
N VAL A 122 3.81 -2.06 -8.60
CA VAL A 122 5.09 -1.72 -7.98
C VAL A 122 5.92 -2.99 -7.88
N VAL A 123 7.13 -2.97 -8.39
CA VAL A 123 8.07 -4.09 -8.34
C VAL A 123 9.34 -3.60 -7.64
N VAL A 124 9.68 -4.22 -6.53
CA VAL A 124 10.83 -3.84 -5.72
C VAL A 124 11.87 -4.96 -5.74
N ARG A 125 13.11 -4.60 -6.04
CA ARG A 125 14.29 -5.48 -6.02
C ARG A 125 15.36 -4.88 -5.13
N GLY A 126 16.20 -5.73 -4.54
CA GLY A 126 17.29 -5.27 -3.68
C GLY A 126 17.06 -5.57 -2.21
N SER A 127 17.61 -4.74 -1.33
CA SER A 127 17.63 -4.98 0.11
C SER A 127 17.18 -3.76 0.92
N GLY A 128 16.99 -3.96 2.23
CA GLY A 128 16.61 -2.89 3.16
C GLY A 128 15.28 -2.23 2.84
N VAL A 129 14.35 -2.96 2.26
CA VAL A 129 13.05 -2.48 1.78
C VAL A 129 12.05 -2.40 2.93
N TYR A 130 11.45 -1.24 3.11
CA TYR A 130 10.26 -1.02 3.91
C TYR A 130 9.14 -0.57 3.00
N LEU A 131 7.97 -1.22 3.09
CA LEU A 131 6.85 -0.92 2.23
C LEU A 131 5.53 -0.99 3.01
N PHE A 132 4.66 -0.04 2.73
CA PHE A 132 3.28 -0.03 3.19
C PHE A 132 2.38 0.18 1.96
N ALA A 133 1.46 -0.75 1.74
CA ALA A 133 0.49 -0.65 0.66
C ALA A 133 -0.92 -0.86 1.20
N GLY A 134 -1.89 -0.13 0.65
CA GLY A 134 -3.29 -0.28 1.02
C GLY A 134 -4.22 -0.12 -0.16
N GLY A 135 -5.31 -0.87 -0.15
CA GLY A 135 -6.31 -0.87 -1.21
C GLY A 135 -6.76 -2.28 -1.59
N HIS A 136 -7.18 -2.43 -2.85
CA HIS A 136 -7.65 -3.70 -3.41
C HIS A 136 -6.66 -4.19 -4.46
N GLY A 137 -6.25 -5.46 -4.37
CA GLY A 137 -5.32 -5.99 -5.34
C GLY A 137 -4.61 -7.27 -4.90
N ASN A 138 -3.39 -7.46 -5.41
CA ASN A 138 -2.60 -8.64 -5.14
C ASN A 138 -1.16 -8.27 -4.80
N VAL A 139 -0.55 -9.05 -3.95
CA VAL A 139 0.87 -8.95 -3.60
C VAL A 139 1.56 -10.29 -3.81
N THR A 140 2.80 -10.24 -4.29
CA THR A 140 3.71 -11.38 -4.33
C THR A 140 4.94 -11.01 -3.51
N LEU A 141 5.30 -11.86 -2.57
CA LEU A 141 6.44 -11.70 -1.67
C LEU A 141 7.41 -12.84 -1.89
N ARG A 142 8.72 -12.53 -1.90
CA ARG A 142 9.77 -13.51 -1.98
C ARG A 142 11.01 -12.99 -1.25
N GLY A 143 11.57 -13.79 -0.36
CA GLY A 143 12.84 -13.55 0.29
C GLY A 143 13.98 -14.37 -0.37
N SER A 144 15.06 -14.56 0.38
CA SER A 144 16.17 -15.42 0.01
C SER A 144 15.86 -16.88 0.36
N SER A 145 16.28 -17.78 -0.51
CA SER A 145 16.29 -19.21 -0.22
C SER A 145 17.40 -19.61 0.77
N VAL A 146 18.45 -18.80 0.86
CA VAL A 146 19.65 -19.08 1.67
C VAL A 146 19.52 -18.60 3.10
N TYR A 147 18.92 -17.40 3.31
CA TYR A 147 18.81 -16.77 4.63
C TYR A 147 17.40 -16.26 4.93
N PRO A 148 16.36 -17.11 4.97
CA PRO A 148 14.96 -16.64 5.03
C PRO A 148 14.64 -15.84 6.31
N ARG A 149 15.36 -16.03 7.41
CA ARG A 149 15.16 -15.27 8.65
C ARG A 149 15.79 -13.87 8.63
N ALA A 150 16.80 -13.66 7.78
CA ALA A 150 17.47 -12.37 7.62
C ALA A 150 16.76 -11.44 6.62
N ASP A 151 15.82 -11.96 5.85
CA ASP A 151 15.18 -11.26 4.73
C ASP A 151 14.06 -10.33 5.13
N GLY A 152 13.83 -10.15 6.42
CA GLY A 152 12.78 -9.28 6.93
C GLY A 152 11.44 -9.96 7.11
N THR A 153 10.42 -9.15 7.38
CA THR A 153 9.09 -9.63 7.74
C THR A 153 8.01 -8.94 6.91
N TYR A 154 6.84 -9.60 6.81
CA TYR A 154 5.64 -9.02 6.24
C TYR A 154 4.41 -9.29 7.13
N SER A 155 3.42 -8.42 7.03
CA SER A 155 2.10 -8.58 7.62
C SER A 155 1.04 -8.15 6.60
N VAL A 156 -0.06 -8.90 6.52
CA VAL A 156 -1.23 -8.58 5.70
C VAL A 156 -2.42 -8.42 6.63
N ASP A 157 -3.19 -7.35 6.45
CA ASP A 157 -4.41 -7.04 7.18
C ASP A 157 -4.24 -7.07 8.71
N GLY A 158 -3.10 -6.53 9.19
CA GLY A 158 -2.81 -6.46 10.63
C GLY A 158 -2.50 -7.79 11.30
N ARG A 159 -2.38 -8.87 10.55
CA ARG A 159 -2.01 -10.19 11.11
C ARG A 159 -0.60 -10.19 11.67
N THR A 160 -0.30 -11.16 12.51
CA THR A 160 1.05 -11.35 13.09
C THR A 160 2.12 -11.34 11.98
N PRO A 161 3.18 -10.54 12.13
CA PRO A 161 4.29 -10.50 11.19
C PRO A 161 4.92 -11.89 11.00
N ARG A 162 5.24 -12.22 9.76
CA ARG A 162 5.90 -13.48 9.36
C ARG A 162 7.17 -13.17 8.59
N SER A 163 8.15 -14.06 8.62
CA SER A 163 9.33 -13.98 7.77
C SER A 163 8.94 -14.04 6.30
N LEU A 164 9.69 -13.34 5.45
CA LEU A 164 9.53 -13.47 4.00
C LEU A 164 9.80 -14.92 3.57
N PRO A 165 8.94 -15.49 2.73
CA PRO A 165 9.10 -16.86 2.27
C PRO A 165 10.19 -16.97 1.18
N ALA A 166 10.89 -18.10 1.14
CA ALA A 166 11.84 -18.38 0.06
C ALA A 166 11.15 -18.53 -1.29
N ASP A 167 10.00 -19.21 -1.32
CA ASP A 167 9.17 -19.34 -2.51
C ASP A 167 8.21 -18.19 -2.69
N PRO A 168 7.84 -17.83 -3.93
CA PRO A 168 6.92 -16.74 -4.19
C PRO A 168 5.55 -16.96 -3.56
N LEU A 169 5.20 -16.15 -2.58
CA LEU A 169 3.92 -16.18 -1.89
C LEU A 169 2.98 -15.11 -2.45
N LYS A 170 1.86 -15.54 -3.02
CA LYS A 170 0.79 -14.63 -3.48
C LYS A 170 -0.25 -14.43 -2.39
N ARG A 171 -0.70 -13.20 -2.21
CA ARG A 171 -1.79 -12.82 -1.30
C ARG A 171 -2.69 -11.77 -1.97
N LYS A 172 -3.98 -11.83 -1.67
CA LYS A 172 -4.96 -10.80 -2.04
C LYS A 172 -4.97 -9.72 -0.96
N LEU A 173 -5.12 -8.46 -1.37
CA LEU A 173 -5.35 -7.31 -0.50
C LEU A 173 -6.79 -6.86 -0.68
N GLY A 174 -7.52 -6.74 0.42
CA GLY A 174 -8.90 -6.29 0.43
C GLY A 174 -9.87 -7.25 -0.25
N GLY A 175 -11.06 -7.36 0.34
CA GLY A 175 -12.14 -8.23 -0.10
C GLY A 175 -11.92 -9.69 0.26
N SER A 176 -12.78 -10.21 1.04
CA SER A 176 -13.16 -11.63 1.12
C SER A 176 -14.17 -11.91 0.03
#